data_e2e17ab319358ea9a06e0de2b28251d0
#
_entry.id   e2e17ab319358ea9a06e0de2b28251d0
#
_cell.length_a   1.000
_cell.length_b   1.000
_cell.length_c   1.000
_cell.angle_alpha   90.00
_cell.angle_beta   90.00
_cell.angle_gamma   90.00
#
_symmetry.space_group_name_H-M   'P 1'
#
loop_
_entity.id
_entity.type
_entity.pdbx_description
1 polymer ?
#
loop_
_entity_poly.entity_id
_entity_poly.type
_entity_poly.pdbx_seq_one_letter_code
_entity_poly.pdbx_strand_id
1 'polypeptide(L)'
;MLRQRGVLFLMLYVGVVGLYHAINDVSADSSADELAGQKSGSDEESDTTDRISVRTGDALVPVPVADIEWIEAADSYVRLHLTNGDAHLHRSSMTAMTDRLANRPFLRVHRSTIVRIDAVERLETPSAAGHYEVVLRDGTRRRVSDRHREALLDALGAPS
;
A
#
# COMPACT_ATOMS: atom_id res chain seq x y z
N MET A 1 -8.80 -17.69 30.00
CA MET A 1 -7.49 -17.03 30.11
C MET A 1 -7.01 -16.45 28.79
N LEU A 2 -7.86 -15.67 28.04
CA LEU A 2 -7.52 -15.15 26.72
C LEU A 2 -7.73 -13.63 26.56
N ARG A 3 -7.89 -12.89 27.66
CA ARG A 3 -8.19 -11.43 27.63
C ARG A 3 -7.00 -10.52 27.96
N GLN A 4 -5.84 -11.05 28.34
CA GLN A 4 -4.69 -10.21 28.73
C GLN A 4 -3.68 -9.91 27.62
N ARG A 5 -3.73 -10.59 26.48
CA ARG A 5 -2.78 -10.34 25.38
C ARG A 5 -3.11 -9.10 24.54
N GLY A 6 -4.37 -8.70 24.47
CA GLY A 6 -4.80 -7.53 23.72
C GLY A 6 -4.39 -6.19 24.34
N VAL A 7 -4.37 -6.12 25.67
CA VAL A 7 -4.05 -4.87 26.39
C VAL A 7 -2.55 -4.55 26.32
N LEU A 8 -1.70 -5.59 26.30
CA LEU A 8 -0.25 -5.42 26.19
C LEU A 8 0.16 -4.90 24.81
N PHE A 9 -0.50 -5.37 23.75
CA PHE A 9 -0.27 -4.88 22.38
C PHE A 9 -0.77 -3.44 22.20
N LEU A 10 -1.88 -3.08 22.83
CA LEU A 10 -2.42 -1.71 22.79
C LEU A 10 -1.49 -0.72 23.50
N MET A 11 -0.90 -1.10 24.64
CA MET A 11 0.05 -0.24 25.36
C MET A 11 1.38 -0.09 24.60
N LEU A 12 1.86 -1.13 23.93
CA LEU A 12 3.06 -1.06 23.12
C LEU A 12 2.84 -0.16 21.88
N TYR A 13 1.67 -0.23 21.26
CA TYR A 13 1.29 0.59 20.11
C TYR A 13 1.18 2.08 20.46
N VAL A 14 0.54 2.41 21.60
CA VAL A 14 0.44 3.81 22.08
C VAL A 14 1.82 4.37 22.42
N GLY A 15 2.73 3.56 22.97
CA GLY A 15 4.10 3.98 23.27
C GLY A 15 4.93 4.29 22.02
N VAL A 16 4.81 3.49 20.97
CA VAL A 16 5.52 3.69 19.70
C VAL A 16 4.99 4.89 18.93
N VAL A 17 3.67 5.09 18.91
CA VAL A 17 3.04 6.27 18.27
C VAL A 17 3.38 7.55 19.02
N GLY A 18 3.44 7.52 20.35
CA GLY A 18 3.83 8.67 21.16
C GLY A 18 5.29 9.08 20.97
N LEU A 19 6.19 8.10 20.83
CA LEU A 19 7.61 8.35 20.55
C LEU A 19 7.83 8.91 19.14
N TYR A 20 7.04 8.47 18.16
CA TYR A 20 7.09 8.96 16.78
C TYR A 20 6.65 10.43 16.68
N HIS A 21 5.63 10.86 17.46
CA HIS A 21 5.21 12.26 17.52
C HIS A 21 6.21 13.16 18.26
N ALA A 22 6.90 12.66 19.28
CA ALA A 22 7.86 13.44 20.05
C ALA A 22 9.14 13.77 19.25
N ILE A 23 9.48 12.99 18.23
CA ILE A 23 10.68 13.21 17.39
C ILE A 23 10.39 14.22 16.27
N ASN A 24 9.11 14.43 15.90
CA ASN A 24 8.73 15.31 14.78
C ASN A 24 8.40 16.75 15.19
N ASP A 25 8.45 17.08 16.49
CA ASP A 25 8.02 18.40 17.01
C ASP A 25 9.19 19.33 17.40
N VAL A 26 10.40 19.04 16.94
CA VAL A 26 11.54 19.91 17.14
C VAL A 26 12.03 20.46 15.81
N SER A 27 11.43 21.52 15.34
CA SER A 27 12.07 22.58 14.57
C SER A 27 11.08 23.65 14.14
N ALA A 28 10.83 24.59 15.01
CA ALA A 28 10.40 25.92 14.63
C ALA A 28 11.00 26.90 15.64
N ASP A 29 12.13 27.50 15.32
CA ASP A 29 12.32 28.93 15.51
C ASP A 29 13.66 29.42 14.93
N SER A 30 13.54 30.58 14.28
CA SER A 30 14.48 31.69 14.14
C SER A 30 15.45 31.76 12.96
N SER A 31 15.10 32.75 12.17
CA SER A 31 15.91 33.92 11.74
C SER A 31 16.77 33.82 10.47
N ALA A 32 16.23 34.57 9.51
CA ALA A 32 16.86 35.41 8.49
C ALA A 32 18.41 35.51 8.50
N ASP A 33 19.06 35.29 7.41
CA ASP A 33 19.69 36.29 6.55
C ASP A 33 20.76 35.66 5.61
N GLU A 34 20.60 36.00 4.36
CA GLU A 34 21.56 36.36 3.32
C GLU A 34 22.71 35.42 2.86
N LEU A 35 22.71 35.29 1.54
CA LEU A 35 23.82 35.16 0.60
C LEU A 35 24.24 33.78 0.08
N ALA A 36 23.80 33.65 -1.21
CA ALA A 36 24.62 33.22 -2.35
C ALA A 36 25.39 31.87 -2.32
N GLY A 37 24.91 30.97 -3.15
CA GLY A 37 25.80 30.22 -4.04
C GLY A 37 26.49 29.03 -3.47
N GLN A 38 25.94 27.86 -3.71
CA GLN A 38 26.72 26.85 -4.42
C GLN A 38 25.84 25.63 -4.71
N LYS A 39 25.70 25.39 -5.98
CA LYS A 39 25.22 24.16 -6.58
C LYS A 39 26.12 23.03 -6.15
N SER A 40 25.62 22.11 -5.40
CA SER A 40 26.20 20.78 -5.32
C SER A 40 25.05 19.79 -5.26
N GLY A 41 24.86 19.13 -6.38
CA GLY A 41 23.91 18.04 -6.50
C GLY A 41 24.42 16.85 -5.71
N SER A 42 23.52 16.21 -5.05
CA SER A 42 23.55 14.76 -4.83
C SER A 42 22.24 14.33 -4.19
N ASP A 43 21.44 13.62 -4.96
CA ASP A 43 20.74 12.41 -4.53
C ASP A 43 19.73 12.52 -3.38
N GLU A 44 18.69 13.37 -3.52
CA GLU A 44 17.42 13.21 -2.80
C GLU A 44 16.19 13.39 -3.71
N GLU A 45 16.26 12.90 -4.94
CA GLU A 45 15.17 13.00 -5.92
C GLU A 45 14.44 11.67 -6.14
N SER A 46 14.43 10.76 -5.16
CA SER A 46 13.75 9.48 -5.31
C SER A 46 12.52 9.28 -4.41
N ASP A 47 12.18 10.21 -3.53
CA ASP A 47 11.12 9.95 -2.52
C ASP A 47 9.73 10.52 -2.87
N THR A 48 9.61 11.40 -3.87
CA THR A 48 8.32 12.01 -4.22
C THR A 48 7.48 11.13 -5.16
N THR A 49 8.11 10.18 -5.85
CA THR A 49 7.45 9.30 -6.84
C THR A 49 6.78 8.09 -6.20
N ASP A 50 7.09 7.80 -4.95
CA ASP A 50 6.69 6.57 -4.27
C ASP A 50 5.50 6.74 -3.32
N ARG A 51 4.79 7.85 -3.40
CA ARG A 51 3.62 8.13 -2.55
C ARG A 51 2.37 8.44 -3.38
N ILE A 52 1.23 8.01 -2.86
CA ILE A 52 -0.09 8.34 -3.40
C ILE A 52 -0.75 9.31 -2.44
N SER A 53 -0.99 10.55 -2.88
CA SER A 53 -1.72 11.53 -2.07
C SER A 53 -3.20 11.19 -2.05
N VAL A 54 -3.72 10.89 -0.88
CA VAL A 54 -5.12 10.55 -0.65
C VAL A 54 -5.78 11.69 0.10
N ARG A 55 -6.96 12.11 -0.36
CA ARG A 55 -7.76 13.11 0.35
C ARG A 55 -8.63 12.43 1.39
N THR A 56 -8.45 12.82 2.65
CA THR A 56 -9.28 12.37 3.78
C THR A 56 -9.90 13.60 4.43
N GLY A 57 -11.17 13.87 4.14
CA GLY A 57 -11.80 15.14 4.52
C GLY A 57 -11.08 16.32 3.87
N ASP A 58 -10.62 17.27 4.69
CA ASP A 58 -9.87 18.45 4.24
C ASP A 58 -8.35 18.24 4.18
N ALA A 59 -7.86 17.09 4.61
CA ALA A 59 -6.43 16.76 4.64
C ALA A 59 -6.00 15.95 3.41
N LEU A 60 -4.74 16.17 2.98
CA LEU A 60 -4.04 15.30 2.04
C LEU A 60 -3.07 14.41 2.82
N VAL A 61 -3.28 13.10 2.75
CA VAL A 61 -2.45 12.09 3.41
C VAL A 61 -1.55 11.44 2.35
N PRO A 62 -0.23 11.57 2.43
CA PRO A 62 0.69 10.86 1.56
C PRO A 62 0.80 9.41 2.01
N VAL A 63 0.29 8.49 1.21
CA VAL A 63 0.35 7.04 1.44
C VAL A 63 1.55 6.49 0.67
N PRO A 64 2.57 5.92 1.34
CA PRO A 64 3.68 5.25 0.67
C PRO A 64 3.16 4.04 -0.12
N VAL A 65 3.62 3.87 -1.36
CA VAL A 65 3.24 2.73 -2.20
C VAL A 65 3.69 1.41 -1.56
N ALA A 66 4.81 1.43 -0.83
CA ALA A 66 5.33 0.27 -0.11
C ALA A 66 4.38 -0.25 0.99
N ASP A 67 3.51 0.61 1.53
CA ASP A 67 2.55 0.25 2.57
C ASP A 67 1.24 -0.31 1.99
N ILE A 68 1.02 -0.18 0.68
CA ILE A 68 -0.18 -0.69 0.02
C ILE A 68 -0.01 -2.20 -0.19
N GLU A 69 -0.97 -2.97 0.30
CA GLU A 69 -1.00 -4.42 0.16
C GLU A 69 -1.85 -4.84 -1.05
N TRP A 70 -3.01 -4.24 -1.21
CA TRP A 70 -3.88 -4.47 -2.36
C TRP A 70 -4.85 -3.31 -2.58
N ILE A 71 -5.46 -3.28 -3.75
CA ILE A 71 -6.34 -2.19 -4.19
C ILE A 71 -7.61 -2.80 -4.77
N GLU A 72 -8.76 -2.25 -4.40
CA GLU A 72 -10.05 -2.62 -4.99
C GLU A 72 -10.76 -1.42 -5.63
N ALA A 73 -11.59 -1.71 -6.63
CA ALA A 73 -12.48 -0.72 -7.22
C ALA A 73 -13.61 -0.39 -6.24
N ALA A 74 -13.90 0.90 -6.08
CA ALA A 74 -14.97 1.44 -5.25
C ALA A 74 -15.68 2.58 -6.00
N ASP A 75 -16.57 2.23 -6.94
CA ASP A 75 -17.26 3.15 -7.84
C ASP A 75 -16.31 4.06 -8.63
N SER A 76 -16.35 5.36 -8.36
CA SER A 76 -15.47 6.37 -8.99
C SER A 76 -14.13 6.53 -8.27
N TYR A 77 -13.85 5.67 -7.29
CA TYR A 77 -12.64 5.65 -6.48
C TYR A 77 -12.00 4.27 -6.53
N VAL A 78 -10.78 4.20 -6.07
CA VAL A 78 -10.13 2.95 -5.66
C VAL A 78 -9.92 2.99 -4.16
N ARG A 79 -10.01 1.85 -3.50
CA ARG A 79 -9.70 1.72 -2.08
C ARG A 79 -8.33 1.07 -1.96
N LEU A 80 -7.41 1.77 -1.33
CA LEU A 80 -6.05 1.33 -1.03
C LEU A 80 -6.08 0.66 0.34
N HIS A 81 -5.75 -0.61 0.42
CA HIS A 81 -5.64 -1.36 1.67
C HIS A 81 -4.18 -1.45 2.06
N LEU A 82 -3.87 -1.05 3.29
CA LEU A 82 -2.51 -0.92 3.79
C LEU A 82 -2.15 -2.10 4.70
N THR A 83 -0.86 -2.35 4.79
CA THR A 83 -0.28 -3.41 5.65
C THR A 83 -0.59 -3.27 7.13
N ASN A 84 -0.92 -2.05 7.60
CA ASN A 84 -1.35 -1.79 8.97
C ASN A 84 -2.84 -2.06 9.22
N GLY A 85 -3.59 -2.47 8.19
CA GLY A 85 -5.03 -2.71 8.23
C GLY A 85 -5.90 -1.49 7.93
N ASP A 86 -5.30 -0.31 7.72
CA ASP A 86 -6.04 0.89 7.30
C ASP A 86 -6.45 0.81 5.83
N ALA A 87 -7.47 1.57 5.48
CA ALA A 87 -7.92 1.69 4.09
C ALA A 87 -8.26 3.14 3.75
N HIS A 88 -7.82 3.58 2.56
CA HIS A 88 -8.05 4.92 2.07
C HIS A 88 -8.71 4.92 0.70
N LEU A 89 -9.65 5.86 0.48
CA LEU A 89 -10.26 6.08 -0.83
C LEU A 89 -9.44 7.09 -1.63
N HIS A 90 -9.05 6.71 -2.83
CA HIS A 90 -8.34 7.57 -3.76
C HIS A 90 -9.15 7.71 -5.06
N ARG A 91 -9.36 8.95 -5.53
CA ARG A 91 -10.08 9.19 -6.78
C ARG A 91 -9.20 8.83 -7.96
N SER A 92 -9.39 7.64 -8.48
CA SER A 92 -8.65 7.10 -9.63
C SER A 92 -9.42 5.95 -10.24
N SER A 93 -9.09 5.59 -11.47
CA SER A 93 -9.56 4.36 -12.09
C SER A 93 -8.58 3.22 -11.85
N MET A 94 -9.06 1.96 -11.95
CA MET A 94 -8.21 0.77 -11.88
C MET A 94 -7.14 0.75 -12.97
N THR A 95 -7.44 1.28 -14.16
CA THR A 95 -6.48 1.38 -15.28
C THR A 95 -5.38 2.36 -14.93
N ALA A 96 -5.73 3.59 -14.50
CA ALA A 96 -4.74 4.59 -14.10
C ALA A 96 -3.85 4.10 -12.94
N MET A 97 -4.42 3.34 -11.99
CA MET A 97 -3.63 2.71 -10.93
C MET A 97 -2.70 1.63 -11.45
N THR A 98 -3.16 0.80 -12.40
CA THR A 98 -2.30 -0.21 -13.03
C THR A 98 -1.11 0.44 -13.73
N ASP A 99 -1.35 1.50 -14.50
CA ASP A 99 -0.30 2.24 -15.23
C ASP A 99 0.69 2.91 -14.25
N ARG A 100 0.18 3.52 -13.19
CA ARG A 100 1.01 4.14 -12.14
C ARG A 100 1.91 3.16 -11.42
N LEU A 101 1.45 1.92 -11.25
CA LEU A 101 2.15 0.86 -10.53
C LEU A 101 2.89 -0.12 -11.46
N ALA A 102 2.98 0.16 -12.77
CA ALA A 102 3.54 -0.75 -13.77
C ALA A 102 4.99 -1.18 -13.48
N ASN A 103 5.80 -0.32 -12.85
CA ASN A 103 7.19 -0.59 -12.49
C ASN A 103 7.37 -1.01 -11.02
N ARG A 104 6.31 -1.47 -10.38
CA ARG A 104 6.26 -1.86 -8.97
C ARG A 104 5.77 -3.31 -8.87
N PRO A 105 6.01 -3.99 -7.75
CA PRO A 105 5.59 -5.38 -7.58
C PRO A 105 4.07 -5.51 -7.38
N PHE A 106 3.28 -4.90 -8.26
CA PHE A 106 1.82 -4.97 -8.27
C PHE A 106 1.32 -5.62 -9.55
N LEU A 107 0.30 -6.44 -9.39
CA LEU A 107 -0.35 -7.10 -10.52
C LEU A 107 -1.87 -6.96 -10.43
N ARG A 108 -2.49 -6.63 -11.55
CA ARG A 108 -3.94 -6.68 -11.66
C ARG A 108 -4.38 -8.14 -11.82
N VAL A 109 -5.13 -8.65 -10.85
CA VAL A 109 -5.61 -10.05 -10.83
C VAL A 109 -7.07 -10.17 -11.24
N HIS A 110 -7.82 -9.07 -11.15
CA HIS A 110 -9.23 -8.98 -11.55
C HIS A 110 -9.53 -7.59 -12.10
N ARG A 111 -10.65 -7.44 -12.85
CA ARG A 111 -11.08 -6.11 -13.32
C ARG A 111 -11.22 -5.08 -12.21
N SER A 112 -11.48 -5.53 -10.98
CA SER A 112 -11.68 -4.69 -9.79
C SER A 112 -10.60 -4.86 -8.73
N THR A 113 -9.49 -5.58 -8.99
CA THR A 113 -8.51 -5.89 -7.95
C THR A 113 -7.08 -5.87 -8.49
N ILE A 114 -6.20 -5.13 -7.81
CA ILE A 114 -4.75 -5.16 -7.96
C ILE A 114 -4.16 -5.64 -6.63
N VAL A 115 -3.18 -6.52 -6.66
CA VAL A 115 -2.49 -7.03 -5.47
C VAL A 115 -1.00 -6.76 -5.57
N ARG A 116 -0.35 -6.54 -4.44
CA ARG A 116 1.11 -6.55 -4.35
C ARG A 116 1.58 -7.99 -4.32
N ILE A 117 2.52 -8.35 -5.18
CA ILE A 117 2.99 -9.75 -5.33
C ILE A 117 3.58 -10.27 -4.02
N ASP A 118 4.35 -9.46 -3.31
CA ASP A 118 4.95 -9.85 -2.03
C ASP A 118 3.91 -10.07 -0.91
N ALA A 119 2.70 -9.55 -1.06
CA ALA A 119 1.61 -9.76 -0.11
C ALA A 119 0.86 -11.07 -0.37
N VAL A 120 1.08 -11.72 -1.51
CA VAL A 120 0.45 -13.00 -1.83
C VAL A 120 1.10 -14.12 -1.01
N GLU A 121 0.28 -14.80 -0.23
CA GLU A 121 0.70 -15.97 0.53
C GLU A 121 0.64 -17.23 -0.35
N ARG A 122 -0.48 -17.42 -1.07
CA ARG A 122 -0.69 -18.56 -1.96
C ARG A 122 -1.77 -18.30 -3.01
N LEU A 123 -1.74 -19.07 -4.07
CA LEU A 123 -2.80 -19.17 -5.05
C LEU A 123 -3.57 -20.47 -4.83
N GLU A 124 -4.86 -20.35 -4.58
CA GLU A 124 -5.75 -21.52 -4.45
C GLU A 124 -6.32 -21.88 -5.84
N THR A 125 -6.24 -23.17 -6.14
CA THR A 125 -6.85 -23.74 -7.35
C THR A 125 -8.38 -23.75 -7.23
N PRO A 126 -9.12 -23.88 -8.35
CA PRO A 126 -10.55 -23.76 -8.33
C PRO A 126 -11.19 -24.73 -7.33
N SER A 127 -11.94 -24.16 -6.40
CA SER A 127 -12.94 -24.89 -5.64
C SER A 127 -14.09 -25.33 -6.56
N ALA A 128 -15.13 -25.96 -6.01
CA ALA A 128 -16.35 -26.31 -6.74
C ALA A 128 -16.99 -25.15 -7.53
N ALA A 129 -16.61 -23.89 -7.24
CA ALA A 129 -17.06 -22.69 -7.96
C ALA A 129 -16.24 -22.34 -9.22
N GLY A 130 -15.16 -23.07 -9.52
CA GLY A 130 -14.42 -22.97 -10.78
C GLY A 130 -13.52 -21.75 -10.94
N HIS A 131 -13.20 -21.00 -9.87
CA HIS A 131 -12.31 -19.83 -9.97
C HIS A 131 -11.04 -20.00 -9.15
N TYR A 132 -9.97 -19.39 -9.63
CA TYR A 132 -8.77 -19.22 -8.85
C TYR A 132 -8.93 -18.08 -7.85
N GLU A 133 -8.36 -18.25 -6.67
CA GLU A 133 -8.32 -17.22 -5.63
C GLU A 133 -6.90 -17.03 -5.13
N VAL A 134 -6.48 -15.78 -5.04
CA VAL A 134 -5.27 -15.40 -4.34
C VAL A 134 -5.60 -15.15 -2.88
N VAL A 135 -4.80 -15.73 -1.99
CA VAL A 135 -4.87 -15.49 -0.55
C VAL A 135 -3.71 -14.60 -0.16
N LEU A 136 -4.00 -13.49 0.47
CA LEU A 136 -3.02 -12.54 0.97
C LEU A 136 -2.58 -12.92 2.39
N ARG A 137 -1.48 -12.37 2.86
CA ARG A 137 -0.92 -12.67 4.21
C ARG A 137 -1.85 -12.29 5.36
N ASP A 138 -2.72 -11.31 5.16
CA ASP A 138 -3.77 -10.91 6.11
C ASP A 138 -4.96 -11.89 6.14
N GLY A 139 -4.93 -12.94 5.31
CA GLY A 139 -6.01 -13.92 5.12
C GLY A 139 -7.08 -13.46 4.13
N THR A 140 -6.99 -12.28 3.56
CA THR A 140 -7.92 -11.77 2.56
C THR A 140 -7.86 -12.63 1.30
N ARG A 141 -9.05 -13.04 0.80
CA ARG A 141 -9.19 -13.80 -0.44
C ARG A 141 -9.70 -12.92 -1.56
N ARG A 142 -9.07 -13.01 -2.72
CA ARG A 142 -9.47 -12.25 -3.91
C ARG A 142 -9.51 -13.15 -5.13
N ARG A 143 -10.59 -13.02 -5.90
CA ARG A 143 -10.78 -13.78 -7.14
C ARG A 143 -9.76 -13.34 -8.18
N VAL A 144 -9.19 -14.33 -8.87
CA VAL A 144 -8.35 -14.15 -10.05
C VAL A 144 -9.17 -14.45 -11.29
N SER A 145 -9.22 -13.55 -12.25
CA SER A 145 -9.86 -13.83 -13.54
C SER A 145 -8.92 -14.62 -14.44
N ASP A 146 -9.48 -15.47 -15.31
CA ASP A 146 -8.72 -16.32 -16.22
C ASP A 146 -7.70 -15.54 -17.06
N ARG A 147 -8.09 -14.33 -17.46
CA ARG A 147 -7.23 -13.42 -18.22
C ARG A 147 -5.94 -13.03 -17.50
N HIS A 148 -5.96 -12.97 -16.17
CA HIS A 148 -4.82 -12.49 -15.37
C HIS A 148 -4.08 -13.62 -14.66
N ARG A 149 -4.56 -14.86 -14.80
CA ARG A 149 -4.01 -16.02 -14.13
C ARG A 149 -2.56 -16.30 -14.56
N GLU A 150 -2.30 -16.32 -15.86
CA GLU A 150 -0.97 -16.61 -16.41
C GLU A 150 0.07 -15.61 -15.89
N ALA A 151 -0.23 -14.31 -16.00
CA ALA A 151 0.64 -13.27 -15.51
C ALA A 151 0.89 -13.38 -13.99
N LEU A 152 -0.09 -13.87 -13.21
CA LEU A 152 0.08 -14.09 -11.78
C LEU A 152 0.99 -15.30 -11.50
N LEU A 153 0.81 -16.40 -12.23
CA LEU A 153 1.68 -17.58 -12.10
C LEU A 153 3.13 -17.23 -12.43
N ASP A 154 3.35 -16.50 -13.51
CA ASP A 154 4.68 -16.02 -13.91
C ASP A 154 5.30 -15.14 -12.82
N ALA A 155 4.52 -14.19 -12.28
CA ALA A 155 4.99 -13.29 -11.24
C ALA A 155 5.30 -14.01 -9.91
N LEU A 156 4.62 -15.12 -9.62
CA LEU A 156 4.88 -15.97 -8.45
C LEU A 156 5.99 -16.99 -8.68
N GLY A 157 6.58 -17.06 -9.90
CA GLY A 157 7.61 -18.05 -10.25
C GLY A 157 7.10 -19.47 -10.31
N ALA A 158 5.80 -19.67 -10.51
CA ALA A 158 5.22 -21.00 -10.66
C ALA A 158 5.52 -21.53 -12.09
N PRO A 159 5.91 -22.80 -12.26
CA PRO A 159 6.08 -23.38 -13.58
C PRO A 159 4.72 -23.42 -14.32
N SER A 160 4.73 -22.96 -15.56
CA SER A 160 3.58 -22.96 -16.49
C SER A 160 3.18 -24.39 -16.85
#